data_9b8773866d8a140f90037f5acf10b743
#
_entry.id   9b8773866d8a140f90037f5acf10b743
#
_cell.length_a   1.000
_cell.length_b   1.000
_cell.length_c   1.000
_cell.angle_alpha   90.00
_cell.angle_beta   90.00
_cell.angle_gamma   90.00
#
_symmetry.space_group_name_H-M   'P 1'
#
loop_
_entity.id
_entity.type
_entity.pdbx_description
1 polymer ?
#
loop_
_entity_poly.entity_id
_entity_poly.type
_entity_poly.pdbx_seq_one_letter_code
_entity_poly.pdbx_strand_id
1 'polypeptide(L)'
;MTIAVGKQRTPLRISVYFMGMVALCFALGLAEEISLGLFFAALHELGHLGAMAAFRARPQRVCLAAAGVRIECPPGLSLSFGKEIVIAFAGPAVSLALAGLFAAAHRAFEAPLLHDCAMINLGFALINLMPVRQLDGGRALYYALCRRLSESVADGICFAASLLCLFVIAAATAFICLTQGIHWPLIVAVIYLAGNC
;
A
#
# COMPACT_ATOMS: atom_id res chain seq x y z
N MET A 1 21.21 -2.37 5.74
CA MET A 1 20.92 -0.99 6.18
C MET A 1 19.99 -1.05 7.39
N THR A 2 20.16 -0.21 8.39
CA THR A 2 19.31 -0.20 9.60
C THR A 2 18.68 1.18 9.76
N ILE A 3 17.37 1.19 9.99
CA ILE A 3 16.63 2.42 10.31
C ILE A 3 16.51 2.52 11.83
N ALA A 4 16.81 3.68 12.42
CA ALA A 4 16.62 3.92 13.83
C ALA A 4 15.17 4.33 14.10
N VAL A 5 14.39 3.42 14.69
CA VAL A 5 13.04 3.71 15.20
C VAL A 5 13.13 3.72 16.73
N GLY A 6 13.33 4.89 17.32
CA GLY A 6 13.61 5.04 18.75
C GLY A 6 15.05 4.61 19.12
N LYS A 7 15.27 4.04 20.31
CA LYS A 7 16.59 3.60 20.79
C LYS A 7 17.10 2.26 20.19
N GLN A 8 16.30 1.54 19.40
CA GLN A 8 16.68 0.26 18.79
C GLN A 8 16.86 0.40 17.27
N ARG A 9 17.88 -0.29 16.74
CA ARG A 9 18.15 -0.37 15.31
C ARG A 9 17.29 -1.48 14.71
N THR A 10 16.34 -1.11 13.86
CA THR A 10 15.48 -2.05 13.13
C THR A 10 16.18 -2.43 11.82
N PRO A 11 16.41 -3.71 11.53
CA PRO A 11 17.04 -4.13 10.28
C PRO A 11 16.11 -3.85 9.10
N LEU A 12 16.60 -3.10 8.11
CA LEU A 12 15.96 -2.90 6.82
C LEU A 12 16.42 -3.99 5.85
N ARG A 13 15.49 -4.79 5.31
CA ARG A 13 15.76 -5.74 4.24
C ARG A 13 15.16 -5.22 2.95
N ILE A 14 15.97 -5.21 1.89
CA ILE A 14 15.51 -4.84 0.55
C ILE A 14 15.44 -6.14 -0.26
N SER A 15 14.26 -6.43 -0.83
CA SER A 15 14.07 -7.60 -1.68
C SER A 15 14.80 -7.42 -3.02
N VAL A 16 15.40 -8.49 -3.53
CA VAL A 16 16.02 -8.50 -4.87
C VAL A 16 14.98 -8.20 -5.95
N TYR A 17 13.73 -8.65 -5.77
CA TYR A 17 12.63 -8.35 -6.68
C TYR A 17 12.30 -6.85 -6.72
N PHE A 18 12.35 -6.15 -5.57
CA PHE A 18 12.18 -4.70 -5.52
C PHE A 18 13.28 -3.99 -6.29
N MET A 19 14.53 -4.38 -6.08
CA MET A 19 15.68 -3.81 -6.82
C MET A 19 15.57 -4.07 -8.32
N GLY A 20 15.17 -5.28 -8.71
CA GLY A 20 14.96 -5.66 -10.12
C GLY A 20 13.84 -4.85 -10.76
N MET A 21 12.71 -4.62 -10.06
CA MET A 21 11.61 -3.80 -10.53
C MET A 21 12.06 -2.34 -10.74
N VAL A 22 12.73 -1.76 -9.77
CA VAL A 22 13.26 -0.38 -9.87
C VAL A 22 14.24 -0.26 -11.03
N ALA A 23 15.20 -1.20 -11.15
CA ALA A 23 16.18 -1.22 -12.25
C ALA A 23 15.50 -1.35 -13.63
N LEU A 24 14.48 -2.20 -13.75
CA LEU A 24 13.72 -2.37 -15.00
C LEU A 24 13.02 -1.06 -15.39
N CYS A 25 12.42 -0.38 -14.44
CA CYS A 25 11.72 0.86 -14.72
C CYS A 25 12.67 1.99 -15.12
N PHE A 26 13.87 2.06 -14.49
CA PHE A 26 14.91 2.97 -14.93
C PHE A 26 15.38 2.62 -16.36
N ALA A 27 15.53 1.33 -16.69
CA ALA A 27 15.90 0.89 -18.04
C ALA A 27 14.84 1.22 -19.10
N LEU A 28 13.56 1.27 -18.71
CA LEU A 28 12.44 1.66 -19.57
C LEU A 28 12.25 3.20 -19.70
N GLY A 29 13.10 4.00 -19.08
CA GLY A 29 13.01 5.45 -19.14
C GLY A 29 11.95 6.08 -18.22
N LEU A 30 11.38 5.30 -17.30
CA LEU A 30 10.34 5.72 -16.34
C LEU A 30 10.95 6.25 -15.04
N ALA A 31 12.12 6.87 -15.09
CA ALA A 31 12.87 7.26 -13.90
C ALA A 31 12.16 8.36 -13.08
N GLU A 32 11.52 9.32 -13.75
CA GLU A 32 10.82 10.42 -13.07
C GLU A 32 9.56 9.93 -12.37
N GLU A 33 8.70 9.20 -13.08
CA GLU A 33 7.43 8.67 -12.58
C GLU A 33 7.66 7.71 -11.40
N ILE A 34 8.66 6.84 -11.54
CA ILE A 34 9.00 5.91 -10.46
C ILE A 34 9.59 6.61 -9.25
N SER A 35 10.45 7.60 -9.44
CA SER A 35 11.05 8.34 -8.32
C SER A 35 9.97 9.04 -7.50
N LEU A 36 8.99 9.64 -8.18
CA LEU A 36 7.86 10.31 -7.56
C LEU A 36 6.94 9.29 -6.83
N GLY A 37 6.64 8.17 -7.49
CA GLY A 37 5.87 7.07 -6.90
C GLY A 37 6.54 6.49 -5.66
N LEU A 38 7.86 6.21 -5.70
CA LEU A 38 8.61 5.70 -4.55
C LEU A 38 8.67 6.71 -3.40
N PHE A 39 8.78 7.99 -3.71
CA PHE A 39 8.75 9.05 -2.70
C PHE A 39 7.41 9.06 -1.95
N PHE A 40 6.29 9.03 -2.68
CA PHE A 40 4.96 9.01 -2.06
C PHE A 40 4.64 7.68 -1.38
N ALA A 41 5.12 6.55 -1.91
CA ALA A 41 5.05 5.28 -1.22
C ALA A 41 5.79 5.33 0.13
N ALA A 42 6.98 5.96 0.19
CA ALA A 42 7.69 6.13 1.44
C ALA A 42 6.91 7.01 2.45
N LEU A 43 6.26 8.09 2.00
CA LEU A 43 5.41 8.92 2.86
C LEU A 43 4.18 8.17 3.37
N HIS A 44 3.55 7.35 2.53
CA HIS A 44 2.48 6.46 2.92
C HIS A 44 2.91 5.52 4.07
N GLU A 45 4.05 4.85 3.91
CA GLU A 45 4.61 3.96 4.93
C GLU A 45 5.01 4.69 6.23
N LEU A 46 5.48 5.93 6.11
CA LEU A 46 5.72 6.77 7.27
C LEU A 46 4.44 7.05 8.06
N GLY A 47 3.28 7.06 7.42
CA GLY A 47 1.98 7.11 8.08
C GLY A 47 1.78 5.93 9.03
N HIS A 48 2.00 4.70 8.55
CA HIS A 48 1.91 3.49 9.37
C HIS A 48 2.93 3.49 10.51
N LEU A 49 4.18 3.85 10.22
CA LEU A 49 5.25 3.93 11.23
C LEU A 49 4.93 4.99 12.29
N GLY A 50 4.35 6.13 11.91
CA GLY A 50 3.90 7.17 12.82
C GLY A 50 2.82 6.67 13.78
N ALA A 51 1.79 5.99 13.27
CA ALA A 51 0.74 5.38 14.08
C ALA A 51 1.29 4.28 15.00
N MET A 52 2.20 3.42 14.51
CA MET A 52 2.88 2.42 15.34
C MET A 52 3.68 3.08 16.46
N ALA A 53 4.41 4.15 16.18
CA ALA A 53 5.18 4.88 17.17
C ALA A 53 4.27 5.50 18.25
N ALA A 54 3.12 6.07 17.85
CA ALA A 54 2.12 6.62 18.77
C ALA A 54 1.57 5.55 19.73
N PHE A 55 1.37 4.33 19.25
CA PHE A 55 0.93 3.20 20.08
C PHE A 55 2.08 2.47 20.78
N ARG A 56 3.32 2.96 20.67
CA ARG A 56 4.54 2.31 21.18
C ARG A 56 4.73 0.89 20.64
N ALA A 57 4.13 0.60 19.50
CA ALA A 57 4.34 -0.64 18.76
C ALA A 57 5.68 -0.55 18.03
N ARG A 58 6.65 -1.37 18.43
CA ARG A 58 7.99 -1.33 17.82
C ARG A 58 8.07 -2.38 16.72
N PRO A 59 8.34 -1.99 15.46
CA PRO A 59 8.55 -2.95 14.40
C PRO A 59 9.82 -3.78 14.68
N GLN A 60 9.73 -5.09 14.49
CA GLN A 60 10.88 -5.97 14.62
C GLN A 60 11.75 -5.93 13.36
N ARG A 61 11.10 -5.85 12.20
CA ARG A 61 11.75 -5.74 10.89
C ARG A 61 10.93 -4.87 9.95
N VAL A 62 11.62 -4.18 9.06
CA VAL A 62 11.03 -3.47 7.93
C VAL A 62 11.62 -4.09 6.67
N CYS A 63 10.77 -4.67 5.82
CA CYS A 63 11.17 -5.31 4.56
C CYS A 63 10.60 -4.53 3.39
N LEU A 64 11.46 -3.99 2.52
CA LEU A 64 11.06 -3.45 1.22
C LEU A 64 10.88 -4.62 0.25
N ALA A 65 9.64 -4.89 -0.12
CA ALA A 65 9.26 -5.89 -1.11
C ALA A 65 8.76 -5.21 -2.38
N ALA A 66 8.65 -5.95 -3.49
CA ALA A 66 8.11 -5.41 -4.75
C ALA A 66 6.70 -4.83 -4.61
N ALA A 67 5.94 -5.30 -3.61
CA ALA A 67 4.57 -4.85 -3.28
C ALA A 67 4.48 -3.69 -2.31
N GLY A 68 5.61 -3.13 -1.87
CA GLY A 68 5.62 -2.10 -0.82
C GLY A 68 6.44 -2.51 0.40
N VAL A 69 6.22 -1.84 1.52
CA VAL A 69 6.94 -2.09 2.75
C VAL A 69 6.15 -3.03 3.65
N ARG A 70 6.77 -4.14 4.04
CA ARG A 70 6.20 -5.07 5.03
C ARG A 70 6.83 -4.80 6.40
N ILE A 71 5.99 -4.48 7.36
CA ILE A 71 6.39 -4.25 8.76
C ILE A 71 6.05 -5.50 9.56
N GLU A 72 7.08 -6.14 10.13
CA GLU A 72 6.91 -7.31 11.01
C GLU A 72 6.96 -6.86 12.47
N CYS A 73 5.93 -7.20 13.24
CA CYS A 73 5.89 -6.99 14.68
C CYS A 73 6.47 -8.19 15.45
N PRO A 74 7.06 -7.99 16.65
CA PRO A 74 7.57 -9.10 17.46
C PRO A 74 6.45 -10.05 17.87
N PRO A 75 6.72 -11.38 17.91
CA PRO A 75 5.76 -12.33 18.46
C PRO A 75 5.51 -11.97 19.95
N GLY A 76 4.23 -11.88 20.33
CA GLY A 76 3.81 -11.51 21.69
C GLY A 76 3.44 -10.05 21.90
N LEU A 77 3.63 -9.16 20.92
CA LEU A 77 3.07 -7.82 20.94
C LEU A 77 1.62 -7.88 20.41
N SER A 78 0.68 -8.31 21.25
CA SER A 78 -0.74 -8.27 20.88
C SER A 78 -1.26 -6.85 21.03
N LEU A 79 -1.29 -6.11 19.93
CA LEU A 79 -2.05 -4.86 19.88
C LEU A 79 -3.55 -5.20 19.90
N SER A 80 -4.36 -4.34 20.50
CA SER A 80 -5.82 -4.50 20.37
C SER A 80 -6.22 -4.32 18.90
N PHE A 81 -7.24 -5.04 18.44
CA PHE A 81 -7.75 -4.93 17.07
C PHE A 81 -8.05 -3.48 16.64
N GLY A 82 -8.51 -2.64 17.59
CA GLY A 82 -8.73 -1.22 17.31
C GLY A 82 -7.45 -0.47 16.95
N LYS A 83 -6.32 -0.76 17.60
CA LYS A 83 -5.02 -0.14 17.28
C LYS A 83 -4.51 -0.63 15.92
N GLU A 84 -4.67 -1.92 15.62
CA GLU A 84 -4.29 -2.48 14.31
C GLU A 84 -5.09 -1.84 13.16
N ILE A 85 -6.39 -1.58 13.36
CA ILE A 85 -7.23 -0.87 12.39
C ILE A 85 -6.71 0.56 12.17
N VAL A 86 -6.39 1.29 13.24
CA VAL A 86 -5.85 2.65 13.11
C VAL A 86 -4.51 2.66 12.39
N ILE A 87 -3.63 1.70 12.70
CA ILE A 87 -2.35 1.55 12.00
C ILE A 87 -2.59 1.28 10.51
N ALA A 88 -3.51 0.37 10.17
CA ALA A 88 -3.83 0.05 8.78
C ALA A 88 -4.37 1.25 7.99
N PHE A 89 -5.18 2.10 8.60
CA PHE A 89 -5.69 3.31 7.95
C PHE A 89 -4.70 4.49 7.91
N ALA A 90 -3.62 4.46 8.68
CA ALA A 90 -2.71 5.59 8.81
C ALA A 90 -1.96 5.93 7.50
N GLY A 91 -1.52 4.92 6.74
CA GLY A 91 -0.91 5.11 5.41
C GLY A 91 -1.88 5.74 4.41
N PRO A 92 -3.05 5.11 4.15
CA PRO A 92 -4.09 5.69 3.31
C PRO A 92 -4.51 7.11 3.72
N ALA A 93 -4.58 7.39 5.02
CA ALA A 93 -4.93 8.74 5.51
C ALA A 93 -3.87 9.79 5.13
N VAL A 94 -2.58 9.44 5.23
CA VAL A 94 -1.49 10.33 4.76
C VAL A 94 -1.60 10.55 3.25
N SER A 95 -1.81 9.50 2.47
CA SER A 95 -1.98 9.62 1.02
C SER A 95 -3.19 10.47 0.65
N LEU A 96 -4.34 10.32 1.32
CA LEU A 96 -5.52 11.18 1.10
C LEU A 96 -5.26 12.63 1.46
N ALA A 97 -4.57 12.89 2.58
CA ALA A 97 -4.21 14.24 2.98
C ALA A 97 -3.29 14.92 1.96
N LEU A 98 -2.28 14.19 1.44
CA LEU A 98 -1.39 14.67 0.40
C LEU A 98 -2.13 14.88 -0.92
N ALA A 99 -3.03 13.98 -1.32
CA ALA A 99 -3.86 14.16 -2.50
C ALA A 99 -4.69 15.45 -2.43
N GLY A 100 -5.34 15.69 -1.30
CA GLY A 100 -6.11 16.92 -1.06
C GLY A 100 -5.24 18.18 -1.08
N LEU A 101 -4.06 18.12 -0.43
CA LEU A 101 -3.11 19.24 -0.40
C LEU A 101 -2.62 19.60 -1.82
N PHE A 102 -2.18 18.61 -2.59
CA PHE A 102 -1.69 18.83 -3.95
C PHE A 102 -2.81 19.25 -4.90
N ALA A 103 -4.04 18.72 -4.75
CA ALA A 103 -5.18 19.16 -5.53
C ALA A 103 -5.55 20.64 -5.23
N ALA A 104 -5.48 21.06 -3.98
CA ALA A 104 -5.71 22.46 -3.60
C ALA A 104 -4.60 23.37 -4.14
N ALA A 105 -3.33 22.94 -4.05
CA ALA A 105 -2.19 23.66 -4.60
C ALA A 105 -2.28 23.77 -6.14
N HIS A 106 -2.68 22.70 -6.83
CA HIS A 106 -2.88 22.73 -8.28
C HIS A 106 -3.92 23.78 -8.69
N ARG A 107 -5.02 23.91 -7.95
CA ARG A 107 -6.04 24.95 -8.21
C ARG A 107 -5.51 26.37 -8.05
N ALA A 108 -4.53 26.57 -7.17
CA ALA A 108 -3.94 27.88 -6.91
C ALA A 108 -2.84 28.26 -7.90
N PHE A 109 -2.03 27.29 -8.35
CA PHE A 109 -0.81 27.53 -9.13
C PHE A 109 -0.88 26.98 -10.57
N GLU A 110 -1.93 26.23 -10.92
CA GLU A 110 -2.16 25.61 -12.24
C GLU A 110 -0.97 24.79 -12.76
N ALA A 111 -0.15 24.26 -11.84
CA ALA A 111 1.05 23.50 -12.18
C ALA A 111 0.70 22.02 -12.44
N PRO A 112 0.99 21.46 -13.64
CA PRO A 112 0.66 20.05 -13.97
C PRO A 112 1.26 19.04 -13.00
N LEU A 113 2.50 19.24 -12.54
CA LEU A 113 3.16 18.37 -11.57
C LEU A 113 2.35 18.21 -10.27
N LEU A 114 1.69 19.28 -9.81
CA LEU A 114 0.84 19.20 -8.60
C LEU A 114 -0.40 18.33 -8.83
N HIS A 115 -0.95 18.36 -10.04
CA HIS A 115 -2.03 17.46 -10.44
C HIS A 115 -1.55 16.00 -10.40
N ASP A 116 -0.42 15.69 -10.99
CA ASP A 116 0.15 14.34 -11.02
C ASP A 116 0.44 13.83 -9.60
N CYS A 117 1.02 14.67 -8.74
CA CYS A 117 1.20 14.37 -7.32
C CYS A 117 -0.12 14.06 -6.62
N ALA A 118 -1.18 14.81 -6.88
CA ALA A 118 -2.50 14.56 -6.31
C ALA A 118 -3.06 13.22 -6.79
N MET A 119 -2.97 12.92 -8.08
CA MET A 119 -3.47 11.67 -8.67
C MET A 119 -2.70 10.43 -8.20
N ILE A 120 -1.38 10.52 -8.07
CA ILE A 120 -0.55 9.44 -7.53
C ILE A 120 -0.97 9.11 -6.09
N ASN A 121 -1.10 10.11 -5.23
CA ASN A 121 -1.48 9.92 -3.83
C ASN A 121 -2.93 9.40 -3.70
N LEU A 122 -3.85 9.90 -4.52
CA LEU A 122 -5.22 9.39 -4.58
C LEU A 122 -5.23 7.92 -4.99
N GLY A 123 -4.47 7.56 -6.02
CA GLY A 123 -4.29 6.17 -6.46
C GLY A 123 -3.76 5.26 -5.36
N PHE A 124 -2.70 5.69 -4.64
CA PHE A 124 -2.17 4.95 -3.48
C PHE A 124 -3.24 4.73 -2.42
N ALA A 125 -4.01 5.77 -2.07
CA ALA A 125 -5.05 5.65 -1.06
C ALA A 125 -6.16 4.70 -1.50
N LEU A 126 -6.67 4.84 -2.71
CA LEU A 126 -7.77 4.00 -3.22
C LEU A 126 -7.37 2.54 -3.35
N ILE A 127 -6.19 2.26 -3.90
CA ILE A 127 -5.68 0.89 -4.03
C ILE A 127 -5.50 0.27 -2.65
N ASN A 128 -4.82 0.96 -1.72
CA ASN A 128 -4.56 0.42 -0.40
C ASN A 128 -5.82 0.29 0.47
N LEU A 129 -6.90 1.02 0.18
CA LEU A 129 -8.20 0.86 0.87
C LEU A 129 -9.05 -0.30 0.33
N MET A 130 -8.64 -0.94 -0.77
CA MET A 130 -9.37 -2.11 -1.27
C MET A 130 -9.36 -3.26 -0.25
N PRO A 131 -10.46 -4.03 -0.13
CA PRO A 131 -10.56 -5.15 0.81
C PRO A 131 -9.80 -6.40 0.31
N VAL A 132 -8.57 -6.21 -0.14
CA VAL A 132 -7.65 -7.27 -0.55
C VAL A 132 -6.70 -7.56 0.61
N ARG A 133 -6.55 -8.82 0.98
CA ARG A 133 -5.84 -9.31 2.18
C ARG A 133 -4.47 -8.69 2.44
N GLN A 134 -3.74 -8.35 1.39
CA GLN A 134 -2.38 -7.81 1.48
C GLN A 134 -2.34 -6.30 1.59
N LEU A 135 -3.44 -5.63 1.24
CA LEU A 135 -3.57 -4.19 1.28
C LEU A 135 -4.09 -3.74 2.66
N ASP A 136 -3.92 -2.48 2.97
CA ASP A 136 -4.30 -1.93 4.27
C ASP A 136 -5.80 -2.05 4.55
N GLY A 137 -6.65 -1.87 3.52
CA GLY A 137 -8.09 -2.07 3.62
C GLY A 137 -8.48 -3.49 3.98
N GLY A 138 -7.80 -4.49 3.42
CA GLY A 138 -8.01 -5.90 3.76
C GLY A 138 -7.55 -6.22 5.18
N ARG A 139 -6.41 -5.67 5.62
CA ARG A 139 -5.94 -5.79 7.02
C ARG A 139 -6.90 -5.13 7.99
N ALA A 140 -7.37 -3.90 7.69
CA ALA A 140 -8.36 -3.21 8.51
C ALA A 140 -9.68 -4.00 8.59
N LEU A 141 -10.14 -4.55 7.47
CA LEU A 141 -11.32 -5.43 7.42
C LEU A 141 -11.13 -6.67 8.30
N TYR A 142 -10.01 -7.38 8.18
CA TYR A 142 -9.70 -8.55 8.99
C TYR A 142 -9.78 -8.24 10.48
N TYR A 143 -9.08 -7.21 10.94
CA TYR A 143 -9.11 -6.82 12.35
C TYR A 143 -10.49 -6.34 12.82
N ALA A 144 -11.25 -5.67 11.95
CA ALA A 144 -12.63 -5.27 12.26
C ALA A 144 -13.55 -6.49 12.47
N LEU A 145 -13.41 -7.51 11.64
CA LEU A 145 -14.16 -8.75 11.74
C LEU A 145 -13.76 -9.56 12.99
N CYS A 146 -12.46 -9.66 13.30
CA CYS A 146 -11.95 -10.36 14.49
C CYS A 146 -12.45 -9.77 15.81
N ARG A 147 -13.00 -8.56 15.82
CA ARG A 147 -13.66 -7.99 17.01
C ARG A 147 -14.95 -8.72 17.39
N ARG A 148 -15.57 -9.43 16.45
CA ARG A 148 -16.89 -10.05 16.63
C ARG A 148 -16.97 -11.51 16.16
N LEU A 149 -16.03 -11.94 15.34
CA LEU A 149 -16.00 -13.26 14.71
C LEU A 149 -14.71 -13.99 15.10
N SER A 150 -14.69 -15.31 14.94
CA SER A 150 -13.45 -16.08 15.06
C SER A 150 -12.50 -15.76 13.92
N GLU A 151 -11.20 -15.89 14.16
CA GLU A 151 -10.15 -15.61 13.16
C GLU A 151 -10.36 -16.41 11.87
N SER A 152 -10.78 -17.66 11.96
CA SER A 152 -11.05 -18.51 10.78
C SER A 152 -12.19 -17.98 9.92
N VAL A 153 -13.28 -17.48 10.54
CA VAL A 153 -14.41 -16.90 9.81
C VAL A 153 -14.01 -15.56 9.20
N ALA A 154 -13.31 -14.71 9.96
CA ALA A 154 -12.79 -13.43 9.47
C ALA A 154 -11.87 -13.62 8.26
N ASP A 155 -11.00 -14.63 8.33
CA ASP A 155 -10.08 -14.98 7.24
C ASP A 155 -10.84 -15.44 5.98
N GLY A 156 -11.85 -16.28 6.12
CA GLY A 156 -12.70 -16.71 5.01
C GLY A 156 -13.44 -15.56 4.33
N ILE A 157 -13.97 -14.60 5.11
CA ILE A 157 -14.63 -13.41 4.57
C ILE A 157 -13.64 -12.52 3.82
N CYS A 158 -12.45 -12.28 4.40
CA CYS A 158 -11.41 -11.47 3.75
C CYS A 158 -10.90 -12.13 2.46
N PHE A 159 -10.79 -13.47 2.43
CA PHE A 159 -10.44 -14.20 1.22
C PHE A 159 -11.50 -14.03 0.14
N ALA A 160 -12.79 -14.21 0.46
CA ALA A 160 -13.89 -14.02 -0.48
C ALA A 160 -13.95 -12.57 -1.01
N ALA A 161 -13.76 -11.58 -0.13
CA ALA A 161 -13.70 -10.17 -0.53
C ALA A 161 -12.52 -9.90 -1.48
N SER A 162 -11.34 -10.49 -1.21
CA SER A 162 -10.16 -10.38 -2.08
C SER A 162 -10.42 -10.96 -3.46
N LEU A 163 -11.03 -12.14 -3.55
CA LEU A 163 -11.39 -12.77 -4.82
C LEU A 163 -12.39 -11.93 -5.61
N LEU A 164 -13.41 -11.38 -4.95
CA LEU A 164 -14.39 -10.50 -5.59
C LEU A 164 -13.72 -9.23 -6.16
N CYS A 165 -12.86 -8.58 -5.35
CA CYS A 165 -12.08 -7.42 -5.81
C CYS A 165 -11.21 -7.78 -7.02
N LEU A 166 -10.49 -8.88 -6.94
CA LEU A 166 -9.62 -9.35 -8.03
C LEU A 166 -10.43 -9.60 -9.31
N PHE A 167 -11.59 -10.25 -9.19
CA PHE A 167 -12.48 -10.49 -10.33
C PHE A 167 -12.94 -9.17 -10.97
N VAL A 168 -13.36 -8.18 -10.17
CA VAL A 168 -13.79 -6.87 -10.68
C VAL A 168 -12.64 -6.14 -11.38
N ILE A 169 -11.44 -6.14 -10.79
CA ILE A 169 -10.26 -5.49 -11.38
C ILE A 169 -9.86 -6.21 -12.68
N ALA A 170 -9.87 -7.53 -12.69
CA ALA A 170 -9.55 -8.32 -13.88
C ALA A 170 -10.56 -8.08 -15.01
N ALA A 171 -11.86 -8.05 -14.70
CA ALA A 171 -12.91 -7.75 -15.66
C ALA A 171 -12.80 -6.33 -16.24
N ALA A 172 -12.53 -5.33 -15.37
CA ALA A 172 -12.29 -3.96 -15.80
C ALA A 172 -11.04 -3.85 -16.70
N THR A 173 -9.94 -4.52 -16.31
CA THR A 173 -8.71 -4.57 -17.12
C THR A 173 -8.97 -5.21 -18.48
N ALA A 174 -9.68 -6.33 -18.52
CA ALA A 174 -10.04 -7.00 -19.77
C ALA A 174 -10.90 -6.08 -20.67
N PHE A 175 -11.88 -5.40 -20.09
CA PHE A 175 -12.72 -4.45 -20.82
C PHE A 175 -11.89 -3.29 -21.41
N ILE A 176 -10.99 -2.70 -20.63
CA ILE A 176 -10.08 -1.64 -21.10
C ILE A 176 -9.19 -2.16 -22.23
N CYS A 177 -8.60 -3.35 -22.08
CA CYS A 177 -7.75 -3.95 -23.10
C CYS A 177 -8.50 -4.23 -24.40
N LEU A 178 -9.79 -4.61 -24.34
CA LEU A 178 -10.62 -4.87 -25.52
C LEU A 178 -11.04 -3.59 -26.24
N THR A 179 -11.22 -2.48 -25.50
CA THR A 179 -11.73 -1.23 -26.06
C THR A 179 -10.64 -0.24 -26.46
N GLN A 180 -9.52 -0.20 -25.75
CA GLN A 180 -8.47 0.80 -25.90
C GLN A 180 -7.09 0.18 -26.31
N GLY A 181 -7.02 -1.13 -26.39
CA GLY A 181 -5.78 -1.85 -26.68
C GLY A 181 -5.09 -2.37 -25.41
N ILE A 182 -3.98 -3.09 -25.60
CA ILE A 182 -3.29 -3.80 -24.52
C ILE A 182 -2.58 -2.81 -23.59
N HIS A 183 -2.99 -2.79 -22.31
CA HIS A 183 -2.38 -2.00 -21.25
C HIS A 183 -1.56 -2.90 -20.30
N TRP A 184 -0.28 -3.12 -20.64
CA TRP A 184 0.63 -3.99 -19.88
C TRP A 184 0.71 -3.68 -18.37
N PRO A 185 0.74 -2.41 -17.91
CA PRO A 185 0.79 -2.12 -16.47
C PRO A 185 -0.42 -2.67 -15.71
N LEU A 186 -1.63 -2.60 -16.27
CA LEU A 186 -2.84 -3.14 -15.65
C LEU A 186 -2.81 -4.66 -15.58
N ILE A 187 -2.35 -5.32 -16.65
CA ILE A 187 -2.23 -6.78 -16.69
C ILE A 187 -1.23 -7.25 -15.62
N VAL A 188 -0.07 -6.60 -15.53
CA VAL A 188 0.94 -6.92 -14.51
C VAL A 188 0.40 -6.72 -13.10
N ALA A 189 -0.36 -5.64 -12.85
CA ALA A 189 -1.00 -5.40 -11.57
C ALA A 189 -2.00 -6.51 -11.19
N VAL A 190 -2.83 -6.96 -12.15
CA VAL A 190 -3.78 -8.07 -11.92
C VAL A 190 -3.04 -9.37 -11.61
N ILE A 191 -2.01 -9.72 -12.39
CA ILE A 191 -1.20 -10.94 -12.17
C ILE A 191 -0.53 -10.87 -10.80
N TYR A 192 0.01 -9.72 -10.43
CA TYR A 192 0.65 -9.52 -9.14
C TYR A 192 -0.35 -9.72 -7.98
N LEU A 193 -1.53 -9.11 -8.05
CA LEU A 193 -2.57 -9.27 -7.03
C LEU A 193 -3.06 -10.72 -6.96
N ALA A 194 -3.24 -11.39 -8.11
CA ALA A 194 -3.68 -12.78 -8.17
C ALA A 194 -2.65 -13.77 -7.59
N GLY A 195 -1.37 -13.54 -7.82
CA GLY A 195 -0.30 -14.40 -7.30
C GLY A 195 -0.09 -14.31 -5.79
N ASN A 196 -0.75 -13.36 -5.16
CA ASN A 196 -0.63 -13.09 -3.73
C ASN A 196 -2.00 -13.20 -2.98
N CYS A 197 -3.11 -13.54 -3.63
CA CYS A 197 -4.38 -13.92 -2.99
C CYS A 197 -4.35 -15.38 -2.58
#